data_94124801719fc74ed620128fe6436f5a
#
_entry.id   94124801719fc74ed620128fe6436f5a
#
_cell.length_a   1.000
_cell.length_b   1.000
_cell.length_c   1.000
_cell.angle_alpha   90.00
_cell.angle_beta   90.00
_cell.angle_gamma   90.00
#
_symmetry.space_group_name_H-M   'P 1'
#
loop_
_entity.id
_entity.type
_entity.pdbx_description
1 polymer ?
#
loop_
_entity_poly.entity_id
_entity_poly.type
_entity_poly.pdbx_seq_one_letter_code
_entity_poly.pdbx_strand_id
1 'polypeptide(L)' 'MKIEVTFNNGKIVEFPCVKENTIKVDSNKNWSFNYGKNGSIAIIIMNNVNYMEIIEKNID' A
#
# COMPACT_ATOMS: atom_id res chain seq x y z
N MET A 1 -10.00 3.46 -0.86
CA MET A 1 -8.64 3.75 -1.33
C MET A 1 -7.94 2.46 -1.72
N LYS A 2 -7.18 2.52 -2.77
CA LYS A 2 -6.40 1.38 -3.24
C LYS A 2 -4.94 1.82 -3.38
N ILE A 3 -4.02 0.95 -3.01
CA ILE A 3 -2.59 1.23 -3.18
C ILE A 3 -2.02 0.17 -4.11
N GLU A 4 -1.32 0.62 -5.15
CA GLU A 4 -0.67 -0.27 -6.10
C GLU A 4 0.82 -0.05 -6.02
N VAL A 5 1.58 -1.13 -5.86
CA VAL A 5 3.03 -1.05 -5.68
C VAL A 5 3.72 -1.82 -6.80
N THR A 6 4.64 -1.16 -7.47
CA THR A 6 5.51 -1.80 -8.46
C THR A 6 6.89 -1.94 -7.83
N PHE A 7 7.32 -3.17 -7.67
CA PHE A 7 8.60 -3.46 -7.02
C PHE A 7 9.74 -3.41 -8.04
N ASN A 8 10.95 -3.29 -7.53
CA ASN A 8 12.14 -3.17 -8.39
C ASN A 8 12.34 -4.38 -9.31
N ASN A 9 11.80 -5.53 -8.92
CA ASN A 9 11.88 -6.73 -9.77
C ASN A 9 10.77 -6.78 -10.81
N GLY A 10 9.97 -5.73 -10.93
CA GLY A 10 8.89 -5.67 -11.91
C GLY A 10 7.56 -6.22 -11.44
N LYS A 11 7.50 -6.80 -10.26
CA LYS A 11 6.26 -7.35 -9.76
C LYS A 11 5.33 -6.22 -9.33
N ILE A 12 4.04 -6.36 -9.64
CA ILE A 12 3.02 -5.37 -9.29
C ILE A 12 2.03 -6.03 -8.35
N VAL A 13 1.75 -5.37 -7.22
CA VAL A 13 0.80 -5.86 -6.24
C VAL A 13 -0.21 -4.77 -5.95
N GLU A 14 -1.49 -5.13 -5.97
CA GLU A 14 -2.57 -4.21 -5.61
C GLU A 14 -3.08 -4.53 -4.22
N PHE A 15 -3.32 -3.50 -3.43
CA PHE A 15 -3.91 -3.63 -2.10
C PHE A 15 -5.25 -2.91 -2.11
N PRO A 16 -6.36 -3.64 -2.24
CA PRO A 16 -7.68 -3.01 -2.30
C PRO A 16 -8.19 -2.67 -0.90
N CYS A 17 -9.14 -1.76 -0.84
CA CYS A 17 -9.83 -1.44 0.41
C CYS A 17 -8.86 -1.09 1.53
N VAL A 18 -7.91 -0.22 1.24
CA VAL A 18 -6.95 0.24 2.23
C VAL A 18 -7.68 1.17 3.19
N LYS A 19 -7.47 0.95 4.48
CA LYS A 19 -8.04 1.81 5.51
C LYS A 19 -7.06 2.94 5.78
N GLU A 20 -7.44 4.10 5.31
CA GLU A 20 -6.54 5.25 5.28
C GLU A 20 -5.98 5.59 6.66
N ASN A 21 -6.81 5.48 7.70
CA ASN A 21 -6.37 5.84 9.04
C ASN A 21 -5.40 4.85 9.65
N THR A 22 -5.11 3.74 8.97
CA THR A 22 -4.13 2.77 9.45
C THR A 22 -2.76 2.93 8.79
N ILE A 23 -2.63 3.85 7.85
CA ILE A 23 -1.36 4.04 7.14
C ILE A 23 -0.34 4.64 8.09
N LYS A 24 0.82 3.99 8.19
CA LYS A 24 1.92 4.45 9.01
C LYS A 24 3.21 4.37 8.22
N VAL A 25 4.08 5.34 8.44
CA VAL A 25 5.40 5.38 7.81
C VAL A 25 6.42 5.45 8.95
N ASP A 26 7.32 4.49 9.01
CA ASP A 26 8.28 4.44 10.10
C ASP A 26 9.51 5.32 9.80
N SER A 27 10.48 5.29 10.70
CA SER A 27 11.67 6.13 10.56
C SER A 27 12.53 5.74 9.37
N ASN A 28 12.39 4.52 8.87
CA ASN A 28 13.09 4.07 7.67
C ASN A 28 12.27 4.28 6.42
N LYS A 29 11.12 4.97 6.56
CA LYS A 29 10.21 5.28 5.46
C LYS A 29 9.51 4.07 4.89
N ASN A 30 9.48 2.98 5.63
CA ASN A 30 8.69 1.81 5.24
C ASN A 30 7.24 2.04 5.62
N TRP A 31 6.33 1.57 4.76
CA TRP A 31 4.91 1.78 4.94
C TRP A 31 4.24 0.55 5.51
N SER A 32 3.24 0.75 6.34
CA SER A 32 2.36 -0.33 6.76
C SER A 32 0.93 0.18 6.79
N PHE A 33 0.00 -0.71 6.53
CA PHE A 33 -1.43 -0.35 6.54
C PHE A 33 -2.27 -1.61 6.57
N ASN A 34 -3.56 -1.42 6.88
CA ASN A 34 -4.53 -2.51 6.81
C ASN A 34 -5.29 -2.39 5.51
N TYR A 35 -5.60 -3.52 4.89
CA TYR A 35 -6.31 -3.54 3.63
C TYR A 35 -7.24 -4.75 3.57
N GLY A 36 -8.14 -4.74 2.59
CA GLY A 36 -9.05 -5.84 2.37
C GLY A 36 -10.19 -5.85 3.35
N LYS A 37 -11.14 -6.74 3.11
CA LYS A 37 -12.32 -6.81 3.96
C LYS A 37 -12.01 -7.32 5.34
N ASN A 38 -10.99 -8.16 5.46
CA ASN A 38 -10.65 -8.78 6.74
C ASN A 38 -9.58 -8.02 7.51
N GLY A 39 -9.16 -6.87 7.00
CA GLY A 39 -8.17 -6.08 7.71
C GLY A 39 -6.79 -6.70 7.70
N SER A 40 -6.39 -7.31 6.60
CA SER A 40 -5.03 -7.84 6.46
C SER A 40 -4.01 -6.73 6.61
N ILE A 41 -2.82 -7.07 7.07
CA ILE A 41 -1.76 -6.09 7.28
C ILE A 41 -0.73 -6.22 6.18
N ALA A 42 -0.37 -5.09 5.56
CA ALA A 42 0.69 -5.02 4.57
C ALA A 42 1.85 -4.24 5.14
N ILE A 43 3.06 -4.69 4.87
CA ILE A 43 4.28 -3.97 5.22
C ILE A 43 5.08 -3.84 3.94
N ILE A 44 5.35 -2.60 3.53
CA ILE A 44 6.04 -2.31 2.27
C ILE A 44 7.44 -1.81 2.59
N ILE A 45 8.43 -2.57 2.17
CA ILE A 45 9.83 -2.19 2.35
C ILE A 45 10.20 -1.29 1.17
N MET A 46 10.29 0.00 1.43
CA MET A 46 10.38 0.99 0.35
C MET A 46 11.65 0.88 -0.48
N ASN A 47 12.73 0.32 0.07
CA ASN A 47 13.92 0.09 -0.74
C ASN A 47 13.68 -0.86 -1.90
N ASN A 48 12.64 -1.67 -1.84
CA ASN A 48 12.32 -2.62 -2.90
C ASN A 48 11.28 -2.07 -3.88
N VAL A 49 10.84 -0.82 -3.67
CA VAL A 49 9.76 -0.24 -4.46
C VAL A 49 10.33 0.66 -5.54
N ASN A 50 9.87 0.44 -6.77
CA ASN A 50 10.17 1.32 -7.88
C ASN A 50 9.14 2.44 -7.96
N TYR A 51 7.87 2.11 -7.75
CA TYR A 51 6.80 3.08 -7.93
C TYR A 51 5.62 2.65 -7.08
N MET A 52 4.95 3.63 -6.48
CA MET A 52 3.75 3.37 -5.71
C MET A 52 2.69 4.40 -6.08
N GLU A 53 1.49 3.93 -6.31
CA GLU A 53 0.38 4.79 -6.67
C GLU A 53 -0.74 4.62 -5.66
N ILE A 54 -1.27 5.75 -5.19
CA ILE A 54 -2.41 5.75 -4.29
C ILE A 54 -3.61 6.23 -5.10
N ILE A 55 -4.62 5.39 -5.18
CA ILE A 55 -5.80 5.69 -5.98
C ILE A 55 -6.98 5.95 -5.04
N GLU A 56 -7.41 7.19 -5.02
CA GLU A 56 -8.56 7.59 -4.24
C GLU A 56 -9.80 7.31 -5.06
N LYS A 57 -10.53 6.29 -4.66
CA LYS A 57 -11.69 5.95 -5.41
C LYS A 57 -12.89 6.43 -4.69
N ASN A 58 -13.56 7.36 -5.22
CA ASN A 58 -14.71 7.81 -4.57
C ASN A 58 -15.94 7.41 -5.19
N ILE A 59 -16.22 6.64 -5.67
CA ILE A 59 -17.49 6.36 -6.14
C ILE A 59 -18.25 5.63 -5.77
N ASP A 60 -18.75 5.65 -5.68
CA ASP A 60 -19.39 5.11 -5.58
C ASP A 60 -20.13 4.86 -5.63
#